data_539ca33cc0361c32c6b28636cc048654
#
_entry.id   539ca33cc0361c32c6b28636cc048654
#
_cell.length_a   1.000
_cell.length_b   1.000
_cell.length_c   1.000
_cell.angle_alpha   90.00
_cell.angle_beta   90.00
_cell.angle_gamma   90.00
#
_symmetry.space_group_name_H-M   'P 1'
#
loop_
_entity.id
_entity.type
_entity.pdbx_description
1 polymer ?
#
loop_
_entity_poly.entity_id
_entity_poly.type
_entity_poly.pdbx_seq_one_letter_code
_entity_poly.pdbx_strand_id
1 'polypeptide(L)'
;VRIFLRACFLFALLLTGESSCPAAEAALRTEALLLILGDQHSAYDQVAPLVAEVDRLKAANPGVPFAVLIDGDSFEYGNVVARRSEAVIDLALFAALAKRAPTILNLGNHEPDFYDPAAAVAKLRAVGVVVISGNARDRNTGQPLAPASTLLRLGAHTATVVGVMTDQLSTFRLAVRPGLDLANPVVWAKENFPALLKDTGLPIVLSHAGIRADREMLPLVPAGTLFAGAHDHVRFTHRFETGVRYFHSGSWMEFYSLAKLRRDPGGSFYWEVEQVPLDAQAPGDPALTALVGRVRAEHLTPKDTAVVGRLPRALPVAEAARFAAAAVARAAGADTAFIGNTTFGGGLPAGNVTQIEFDACVRFDGPIFTATVRGARLRELVAAANLGPEAPFERRRGEFSFAAGQLENFADEKTYRIATTDWGAKNTARYFGEPALAWQEHPTVKLKAAVRAAWSEARP
;
A
#
# COMPACT_ATOMS: atom_id res chain seq x y z
N VAL A 1 82.10 -18.31 17.71
CA VAL A 1 82.48 -18.65 19.12
C VAL A 1 81.20 -18.75 19.92
N ARG A 2 81.01 -19.91 20.52
CA ARG A 2 80.17 -20.35 21.63
C ARG A 2 78.70 -20.79 21.25
N ILE A 3 78.63 -22.08 21.17
CA ILE A 3 77.69 -23.11 21.49
C ILE A 3 77.05 -22.88 22.87
N PHE A 4 75.68 -23.02 22.93
CA PHE A 4 75.05 -23.55 24.17
C PHE A 4 73.80 -24.34 23.77
N LEU A 5 73.89 -25.66 23.99
CA LEU A 5 72.74 -26.61 24.07
C LEU A 5 71.93 -26.34 25.34
N ARG A 6 70.60 -26.52 25.27
CA ARG A 6 69.73 -27.10 26.32
C ARG A 6 68.38 -27.49 25.70
N ALA A 7 68.21 -28.76 25.55
CA ALA A 7 67.46 -29.67 26.40
C ALA A 7 65.92 -29.56 26.26
N CYS A 8 65.37 -30.64 25.64
CA CYS A 8 63.98 -30.99 25.52
C CYS A 8 63.26 -31.09 26.87
N PHE A 9 62.06 -30.62 26.96
CA PHE A 9 61.01 -31.17 27.83
C PHE A 9 59.73 -31.27 27.03
N LEU A 10 59.37 -32.50 26.69
CA LEU A 10 58.05 -32.90 26.19
C LEU A 10 57.06 -32.75 27.36
N PHE A 11 56.07 -31.85 27.21
CA PHE A 11 54.84 -31.89 28.00
C PHE A 11 53.71 -32.19 27.04
N ALA A 12 53.28 -33.46 27.04
CA ALA A 12 52.06 -33.89 26.34
C ALA A 12 50.84 -33.38 27.16
N LEU A 13 50.25 -32.28 26.73
CA LEU A 13 48.93 -31.87 27.21
C LEU A 13 47.90 -32.54 26.31
N LEU A 14 47.23 -33.56 26.83
CA LEU A 14 46.00 -34.12 26.30
C LEU A 14 44.90 -33.04 26.45
N LEU A 15 44.72 -32.23 25.44
CA LEU A 15 43.52 -31.42 25.25
C LEU A 15 42.42 -32.32 24.65
N THR A 16 41.56 -32.84 25.51
CA THR A 16 40.24 -33.32 25.11
C THR A 16 39.44 -32.11 24.66
N GLY A 17 39.58 -31.76 23.37
CA GLY A 17 38.71 -30.80 22.71
C GLY A 17 37.34 -31.44 22.54
N GLU A 18 36.41 -31.12 23.42
CA GLU A 18 35.01 -31.24 23.09
C GLU A 18 34.76 -30.33 21.90
N SER A 19 34.70 -30.90 20.70
CA SER A 19 34.14 -30.25 19.51
C SER A 19 32.68 -30.04 19.79
N SER A 20 32.34 -28.92 20.40
CA SER A 20 30.97 -28.39 20.29
C SER A 20 30.75 -28.06 18.81
N CYS A 21 30.22 -29.04 18.08
CA CYS A 21 29.61 -28.79 16.80
C CYS A 21 28.54 -27.70 17.03
N PRO A 22 28.65 -26.51 16.45
CA PRO A 22 27.55 -25.56 16.54
C PRO A 22 26.35 -26.29 15.94
N ALA A 23 25.31 -26.51 16.75
CA ALA A 23 24.06 -27.01 16.26
C ALA A 23 23.67 -26.10 15.08
N ALA A 24 23.73 -26.62 13.86
CA ALA A 24 23.26 -25.94 12.68
C ALA A 24 21.85 -25.49 13.02
N GLU A 25 21.65 -24.19 13.08
CA GLU A 25 20.33 -23.59 13.31
C GLU A 25 19.42 -24.18 12.25
N ALA A 26 18.61 -25.15 12.63
CA ALA A 26 17.79 -25.90 11.69
C ALA A 26 16.90 -24.86 11.04
N ALA A 27 17.14 -24.55 9.77
CA ALA A 27 16.42 -23.53 9.03
C ALA A 27 14.92 -23.81 9.20
N LEU A 28 14.21 -22.90 9.86
CA LEU A 28 12.80 -23.04 10.18
C LEU A 28 12.03 -23.35 8.90
N ARG A 29 11.39 -24.52 8.86
CA ARG A 29 10.66 -24.97 7.69
C ARG A 29 9.52 -23.99 7.37
N THR A 30 9.41 -23.61 6.10
CA THR A 30 8.27 -22.85 5.59
C THR A 30 7.12 -23.81 5.29
N GLU A 31 6.00 -23.66 5.99
CA GLU A 31 4.81 -24.49 5.85
C GLU A 31 3.89 -23.98 4.74
N ALA A 32 3.87 -22.66 4.49
CA ALA A 32 3.13 -22.01 3.41
C ALA A 32 3.69 -20.61 3.12
N LEU A 33 3.41 -20.10 1.91
CA LEU A 33 3.76 -18.75 1.45
C LEU A 33 2.52 -18.03 0.96
N LEU A 34 2.37 -16.77 1.37
CA LEU A 34 1.35 -15.85 0.85
C LEU A 34 2.04 -14.61 0.28
N LEU A 35 1.76 -14.28 -0.99
CA LEU A 35 2.08 -12.99 -1.57
C LEU A 35 0.88 -12.07 -1.38
N ILE A 36 1.07 -10.94 -0.71
CA ILE A 36 -0.02 -10.05 -0.30
C ILE A 36 0.22 -8.65 -0.86
N LEU A 37 -0.79 -8.11 -1.51
CA LEU A 37 -0.81 -6.79 -2.13
C LEU A 37 -2.02 -6.00 -1.62
N GLY A 38 -1.95 -4.67 -1.68
CA GLY A 38 -3.06 -3.73 -1.55
C GLY A 38 -2.79 -2.51 -2.43
N ASP A 39 -3.82 -1.72 -2.70
CA ASP A 39 -3.68 -0.42 -3.37
C ASP A 39 -2.89 -0.49 -4.70
N GLN A 40 -3.25 -1.44 -5.58
CA GLN A 40 -2.52 -1.70 -6.84
C GLN A 40 -2.68 -0.56 -7.86
N HIS A 41 -3.86 0.06 -7.93
CA HIS A 41 -4.18 1.24 -8.74
C HIS A 41 -3.73 1.14 -10.20
N SER A 42 -3.98 0.00 -10.85
CA SER A 42 -3.65 -0.20 -12.28
C SER A 42 -2.19 0.18 -12.62
N ALA A 43 -1.23 -0.20 -11.78
CA ALA A 43 0.19 0.09 -11.97
C ALA A 43 0.79 -0.83 -13.06
N TYR A 44 0.53 -0.53 -14.32
CA TYR A 44 0.75 -1.41 -15.45
C TYR A 44 2.20 -1.79 -15.74
N ASP A 45 3.17 -1.00 -15.26
CA ASP A 45 4.59 -1.35 -15.36
C ASP A 45 4.99 -2.50 -14.45
N GLN A 46 4.20 -2.75 -13.39
CA GLN A 46 4.43 -3.80 -12.41
C GLN A 46 3.71 -5.14 -12.73
N VAL A 47 2.75 -5.12 -13.66
CA VAL A 47 1.86 -6.28 -13.92
C VAL A 47 2.64 -7.51 -14.40
N ALA A 48 3.48 -7.35 -15.41
CA ALA A 48 4.27 -8.46 -15.95
C ALA A 48 5.39 -8.93 -14.99
N PRO A 49 6.18 -8.02 -14.35
CA PRO A 49 7.12 -8.37 -13.30
C PRO A 49 6.50 -9.12 -12.12
N LEU A 50 5.33 -8.72 -11.64
CA LEU A 50 4.64 -9.39 -10.53
C LEU A 50 4.34 -10.87 -10.85
N VAL A 51 3.85 -11.15 -12.05
CA VAL A 51 3.53 -12.53 -12.44
C VAL A 51 4.79 -13.38 -12.57
N ALA A 52 5.87 -12.82 -13.12
CA ALA A 52 7.17 -13.49 -13.15
C ALA A 52 7.72 -13.75 -11.73
N GLU A 53 7.51 -12.82 -10.81
CA GLU A 53 7.91 -12.96 -9.41
C GLU A 53 7.14 -14.08 -8.69
N VAL A 54 5.83 -14.22 -8.96
CA VAL A 54 5.04 -15.37 -8.48
C VAL A 54 5.63 -16.69 -8.97
N ASP A 55 6.00 -16.79 -10.25
CA ASP A 55 6.63 -17.97 -10.81
C ASP A 55 8.00 -18.26 -10.17
N ARG A 56 8.82 -17.21 -9.96
CA ARG A 56 10.12 -17.30 -9.29
C ARG A 56 9.99 -17.79 -7.84
N LEU A 57 9.06 -17.24 -7.09
CA LEU A 57 8.82 -17.63 -5.68
C LEU A 57 8.39 -19.10 -5.58
N LYS A 58 7.50 -19.54 -6.46
CA LYS A 58 7.07 -20.95 -6.51
C LYS A 58 8.20 -21.89 -6.89
N ALA A 59 9.02 -21.52 -7.88
CA ALA A 59 10.16 -22.30 -8.29
C ALA A 59 11.25 -22.40 -7.21
N ALA A 60 11.44 -21.34 -6.44
CA ALA A 60 12.38 -21.30 -5.30
C ALA A 60 11.87 -22.10 -4.07
N ASN A 61 10.58 -22.43 -4.01
CA ASN A 61 9.96 -23.12 -2.88
C ASN A 61 9.11 -24.33 -3.37
N PRO A 62 9.73 -25.33 -3.98
CA PRO A 62 9.01 -26.46 -4.56
C PRO A 62 8.24 -27.23 -3.48
N GLY A 63 6.95 -27.49 -3.75
CA GLY A 63 6.08 -28.24 -2.82
C GLY A 63 5.55 -27.42 -1.63
N VAL A 64 5.98 -26.17 -1.44
CA VAL A 64 5.43 -25.29 -0.43
C VAL A 64 4.10 -24.69 -0.95
N PRO A 65 2.98 -24.83 -0.21
CA PRO A 65 1.71 -24.22 -0.58
C PRO A 65 1.85 -22.71 -0.76
N PHE A 66 1.26 -22.19 -1.83
CA PHE A 66 1.36 -20.78 -2.21
C PHE A 66 -0.01 -20.20 -2.55
N ALA A 67 -0.30 -18.97 -2.12
CA ALA A 67 -1.49 -18.24 -2.52
C ALA A 67 -1.19 -16.74 -2.69
N VAL A 68 -2.08 -16.04 -3.41
CA VAL A 68 -2.04 -14.59 -3.59
C VAL A 68 -3.25 -13.97 -2.90
N LEU A 69 -3.02 -12.98 -2.05
CA LEU A 69 -4.07 -12.21 -1.38
C LEU A 69 -3.99 -10.75 -1.82
N ILE A 70 -5.13 -10.17 -2.16
CA ILE A 70 -5.22 -8.79 -2.65
C ILE A 70 -6.21 -8.04 -1.77
N ASP A 71 -5.74 -6.97 -1.14
CA ASP A 71 -6.53 -6.17 -0.22
C ASP A 71 -7.02 -4.87 -0.85
N GLY A 72 -7.81 -5.01 -1.91
CA GLY A 72 -8.56 -3.96 -2.57
C GLY A 72 -7.75 -2.91 -3.33
N ASP A 73 -8.48 -1.97 -3.91
CA ASP A 73 -8.02 -0.86 -4.73
C ASP A 73 -7.10 -1.31 -5.87
N SER A 74 -7.61 -2.29 -6.63
CA SER A 74 -6.88 -2.84 -7.78
C SER A 74 -6.98 -1.94 -9.00
N PHE A 75 -8.13 -1.29 -9.20
CA PHE A 75 -8.39 -0.42 -10.34
C PHE A 75 -8.04 1.04 -10.03
N GLU A 76 -7.88 1.86 -11.10
CA GLU A 76 -7.63 3.30 -10.99
C GLU A 76 -8.31 4.06 -12.15
N TYR A 77 -9.40 4.76 -11.86
CA TYR A 77 -10.09 5.57 -12.87
C TYR A 77 -9.22 6.71 -13.43
N GLY A 78 -8.28 7.20 -12.64
CA GLY A 78 -7.29 8.19 -13.05
C GLY A 78 -6.34 7.69 -14.14
N ASN A 79 -6.09 6.38 -14.21
CA ASN A 79 -5.30 5.78 -15.28
C ASN A 79 -6.10 5.78 -16.59
N VAL A 80 -5.66 6.61 -17.54
CA VAL A 80 -6.35 6.80 -18.82
C VAL A 80 -6.41 5.52 -19.65
N VAL A 81 -5.42 4.64 -19.56
CA VAL A 81 -5.39 3.35 -20.28
C VAL A 81 -6.40 2.40 -19.63
N ALA A 82 -6.43 2.30 -18.30
CA ALA A 82 -7.40 1.50 -17.56
C ALA A 82 -8.84 1.92 -17.91
N ARG A 83 -9.08 3.23 -17.87
CA ARG A 83 -10.41 3.79 -18.17
C ARG A 83 -10.86 3.55 -19.60
N ARG A 84 -9.98 3.70 -20.60
CA ARG A 84 -10.35 3.53 -22.01
C ARG A 84 -10.47 2.06 -22.42
N SER A 85 -9.70 1.19 -21.78
CA SER A 85 -9.73 -0.26 -22.03
C SER A 85 -10.67 -1.01 -21.10
N GLU A 86 -11.39 -0.31 -20.21
CA GLU A 86 -12.21 -0.95 -19.17
C GLU A 86 -11.44 -2.00 -18.37
N ALA A 87 -10.25 -1.62 -17.86
CA ALA A 87 -9.39 -2.45 -17.01
C ALA A 87 -8.98 -3.81 -17.60
N VAL A 88 -8.85 -3.91 -18.92
CA VAL A 88 -8.52 -5.20 -19.60
C VAL A 88 -7.17 -5.75 -19.11
N ILE A 89 -6.19 -4.89 -18.78
CA ILE A 89 -4.88 -5.32 -18.30
C ILE A 89 -5.02 -5.86 -16.87
N ASP A 90 -5.79 -5.20 -16.01
CA ASP A 90 -6.03 -5.63 -14.63
C ASP A 90 -6.72 -7.00 -14.59
N LEU A 91 -7.76 -7.19 -15.41
CA LEU A 91 -8.45 -8.47 -15.51
C LEU A 91 -7.52 -9.58 -16.04
N ALA A 92 -6.63 -9.26 -16.97
CA ALA A 92 -5.62 -10.21 -17.46
C ALA A 92 -4.57 -10.57 -16.39
N LEU A 93 -4.16 -9.59 -15.57
CA LEU A 93 -3.32 -9.85 -14.40
C LEU A 93 -3.98 -10.86 -13.46
N PHE A 94 -5.24 -10.63 -13.08
CA PHE A 94 -5.97 -11.52 -12.18
C PHE A 94 -6.14 -12.92 -12.76
N ALA A 95 -6.46 -13.02 -14.05
CA ALA A 95 -6.50 -14.30 -14.74
C ALA A 95 -5.15 -15.04 -14.70
N ALA A 96 -4.05 -14.31 -14.87
CA ALA A 96 -2.70 -14.86 -14.82
C ALA A 96 -2.31 -15.34 -13.42
N LEU A 97 -2.67 -14.59 -12.38
CA LEU A 97 -2.46 -14.96 -10.98
C LEU A 97 -3.30 -16.18 -10.60
N ALA A 98 -4.60 -16.17 -10.91
CA ALA A 98 -5.52 -17.26 -10.59
C ALA A 98 -5.16 -18.58 -11.26
N LYS A 99 -4.53 -18.55 -12.44
CA LYS A 99 -3.96 -19.75 -13.08
C LYS A 99 -2.77 -20.34 -12.34
N ARG A 100 -2.05 -19.53 -11.56
CA ARG A 100 -0.79 -19.91 -10.89
C ARG A 100 -0.98 -20.34 -9.45
N ALA A 101 -1.94 -19.70 -8.76
CA ALA A 101 -2.21 -19.94 -7.34
C ALA A 101 -3.64 -19.55 -6.98
N PRO A 102 -4.22 -20.11 -5.90
CA PRO A 102 -5.44 -19.58 -5.31
C PRO A 102 -5.27 -18.07 -5.08
N THR A 103 -6.18 -17.29 -5.63
CA THR A 103 -6.16 -15.82 -5.56
C THR A 103 -7.44 -15.33 -4.91
N ILE A 104 -7.31 -14.59 -3.79
CA ILE A 104 -8.43 -14.03 -3.03
C ILE A 104 -8.28 -12.52 -3.05
N LEU A 105 -9.38 -11.81 -3.32
CA LEU A 105 -9.44 -10.35 -3.33
C LEU A 105 -10.52 -9.87 -2.36
N ASN A 106 -10.14 -9.03 -1.40
CA ASN A 106 -11.05 -8.20 -0.64
C ASN A 106 -11.38 -6.93 -1.43
N LEU A 107 -12.64 -6.48 -1.42
CA LEU A 107 -13.02 -5.25 -2.11
C LEU A 107 -12.44 -4.00 -1.43
N GLY A 108 -11.99 -3.06 -2.22
CA GLY A 108 -11.68 -1.68 -1.85
C GLY A 108 -12.67 -0.69 -2.49
N ASN A 109 -12.40 0.60 -2.37
CA ASN A 109 -13.28 1.63 -2.94
C ASN A 109 -13.09 1.84 -4.45
N HIS A 110 -12.01 1.35 -5.04
CA HIS A 110 -11.73 1.47 -6.48
C HIS A 110 -12.17 0.24 -7.31
N GLU A 111 -12.58 -0.89 -6.73
CA GLU A 111 -13.10 -2.02 -7.50
C GLU A 111 -14.29 -1.65 -8.40
N PRO A 112 -15.22 -0.76 -8.01
CA PRO A 112 -16.31 -0.34 -8.91
C PRO A 112 -15.94 0.84 -9.83
N ASP A 113 -14.66 1.16 -10.05
CA ASP A 113 -14.26 2.34 -10.83
C ASP A 113 -14.76 2.34 -12.27
N PHE A 114 -14.87 1.18 -12.90
CA PHE A 114 -15.24 1.04 -14.31
C PHE A 114 -16.61 0.39 -14.51
N TYR A 115 -17.16 -0.20 -13.46
CA TYR A 115 -18.36 -1.02 -13.53
C TYR A 115 -19.32 -0.68 -12.38
N ASP A 116 -20.56 -1.10 -12.51
CA ASP A 116 -21.45 -1.25 -11.36
C ASP A 116 -20.83 -2.19 -10.33
N PRO A 117 -21.02 -1.98 -9.00
CA PRO A 117 -20.37 -2.78 -7.98
C PRO A 117 -20.58 -4.29 -8.10
N ALA A 118 -21.80 -4.74 -8.42
CA ALA A 118 -22.08 -6.17 -8.61
C ALA A 118 -21.42 -6.71 -9.90
N ALA A 119 -21.40 -5.92 -10.97
CA ALA A 119 -20.73 -6.27 -12.22
C ALA A 119 -19.20 -6.35 -12.04
N ALA A 120 -18.59 -5.48 -11.24
CA ALA A 120 -17.16 -5.55 -10.91
C ALA A 120 -16.83 -6.90 -10.24
N VAL A 121 -17.60 -7.30 -9.23
CA VAL A 121 -17.46 -8.60 -8.57
C VAL A 121 -17.63 -9.76 -9.55
N ALA A 122 -18.63 -9.69 -10.43
CA ALA A 122 -18.85 -10.74 -11.43
C ALA A 122 -17.68 -10.89 -12.40
N LYS A 123 -17.09 -9.78 -12.87
CA LYS A 123 -15.91 -9.78 -13.75
C LYS A 123 -14.68 -10.37 -13.08
N LEU A 124 -14.41 -10.01 -11.82
CA LEU A 124 -13.31 -10.58 -11.03
C LEU A 124 -13.46 -12.08 -10.84
N ARG A 125 -14.67 -12.55 -10.51
CA ARG A 125 -14.97 -13.98 -10.41
C ARG A 125 -14.82 -14.72 -11.74
N ALA A 126 -15.22 -14.10 -12.83
CA ALA A 126 -15.10 -14.70 -14.17
C ALA A 126 -13.66 -14.98 -14.59
N VAL A 127 -12.68 -14.26 -14.06
CA VAL A 127 -11.25 -14.50 -14.28
C VAL A 127 -10.61 -15.41 -13.23
N GLY A 128 -11.41 -16.02 -12.33
CA GLY A 128 -10.94 -17.04 -11.39
C GLY A 128 -10.55 -16.53 -10.01
N VAL A 129 -10.84 -15.27 -9.69
CA VAL A 129 -10.56 -14.69 -8.36
C VAL A 129 -11.70 -14.99 -7.39
N VAL A 130 -11.38 -15.38 -6.17
CA VAL A 130 -12.34 -15.47 -5.06
C VAL A 130 -12.49 -14.08 -4.44
N VAL A 131 -13.66 -13.47 -4.58
CA VAL A 131 -13.94 -12.13 -4.06
C VAL A 131 -14.66 -12.22 -2.72
N ILE A 132 -14.17 -11.47 -1.73
CA ILE A 132 -14.77 -11.36 -0.39
C ILE A 132 -14.99 -9.90 -0.02
N SER A 133 -16.02 -9.63 0.81
CA SER A 133 -16.24 -8.34 1.50
C SER A 133 -17.39 -8.48 2.48
N GLY A 134 -17.16 -8.27 3.76
CA GLY A 134 -18.17 -8.53 4.79
C GLY A 134 -19.20 -7.40 4.94
N ASN A 135 -18.77 -6.17 4.83
CA ASN A 135 -19.57 -5.00 5.19
C ASN A 135 -20.18 -4.25 4.01
N ALA A 136 -20.10 -4.79 2.78
CA ALA A 136 -20.62 -4.17 1.57
C ALA A 136 -21.83 -4.91 0.98
N ARG A 137 -22.89 -4.16 0.67
CA ARG A 137 -24.12 -4.67 0.06
C ARG A 137 -24.48 -3.86 -1.18
N ASP A 138 -25.14 -4.50 -2.13
CA ASP A 138 -25.85 -3.81 -3.18
C ASP A 138 -27.11 -3.16 -2.59
N ARG A 139 -27.20 -1.85 -2.65
CA ARG A 139 -28.32 -1.08 -2.07
C ARG A 139 -29.65 -1.39 -2.74
N ASN A 140 -29.63 -1.72 -4.03
CA ASN A 140 -30.86 -1.96 -4.79
C ASN A 140 -31.51 -3.29 -4.43
N THR A 141 -30.68 -4.31 -4.15
CA THR A 141 -31.14 -5.67 -3.86
C THR A 141 -31.08 -6.02 -2.38
N GLY A 142 -30.31 -5.26 -1.57
CA GLY A 142 -30.00 -5.58 -0.16
C GLY A 142 -29.08 -6.79 0.01
N GLN A 143 -28.62 -7.42 -1.08
CA GLN A 143 -27.77 -8.60 -1.01
C GLN A 143 -26.29 -8.21 -0.77
N PRO A 144 -25.51 -9.03 -0.05
CA PRO A 144 -24.07 -8.84 0.05
C PRO A 144 -23.43 -8.82 -1.35
N LEU A 145 -22.50 -7.90 -1.61
CA LEU A 145 -21.74 -7.85 -2.87
C LEU A 145 -20.85 -9.09 -3.02
N ALA A 146 -20.30 -9.60 -1.90
CA ALA A 146 -19.50 -10.80 -1.85
C ALA A 146 -19.68 -11.52 -0.49
N PRO A 147 -19.28 -12.80 -0.35
CA PRO A 147 -19.19 -13.44 0.94
C PRO A 147 -18.23 -12.70 1.88
N ALA A 148 -18.53 -12.69 3.18
CA ALA A 148 -17.68 -12.03 4.19
C ALA A 148 -16.33 -12.72 4.36
N SER A 149 -16.25 -14.01 4.08
CA SER A 149 -15.06 -14.82 4.28
C SER A 149 -14.99 -15.99 3.31
N THR A 150 -13.80 -16.59 3.23
CA THR A 150 -13.57 -17.84 2.49
C THR A 150 -12.53 -18.69 3.19
N LEU A 151 -12.51 -19.97 2.89
CA LEU A 151 -11.48 -20.90 3.34
C LEU A 151 -10.36 -21.00 2.31
N LEU A 152 -9.13 -20.85 2.75
CA LEU A 152 -7.92 -21.02 1.94
C LEU A 152 -7.17 -22.28 2.39
N ARG A 153 -7.01 -23.23 1.48
CA ARG A 153 -6.20 -24.43 1.72
C ARG A 153 -4.72 -24.16 1.48
N LEU A 154 -3.90 -24.46 2.48
CA LEU A 154 -2.45 -24.31 2.47
C LEU A 154 -1.81 -25.67 2.83
N GLY A 155 -1.87 -26.61 1.92
CA GLY A 155 -1.42 -27.99 2.14
C GLY A 155 -2.28 -28.69 3.19
N ALA A 156 -1.68 -29.08 4.31
CA ALA A 156 -2.38 -29.69 5.44
C ALA A 156 -3.16 -28.66 6.30
N HIS A 157 -2.94 -27.36 6.09
CA HIS A 157 -3.56 -26.29 6.87
C HIS A 157 -4.73 -25.67 6.13
N THR A 158 -5.67 -25.12 6.89
CA THR A 158 -6.76 -24.31 6.36
C THR A 158 -6.78 -22.97 7.09
N ALA A 159 -6.72 -21.89 6.32
CA ALA A 159 -6.89 -20.55 6.82
C ALA A 159 -8.32 -20.06 6.57
N THR A 160 -8.87 -19.28 7.49
CA THR A 160 -10.08 -18.48 7.25
C THR A 160 -9.66 -17.07 6.91
N VAL A 161 -10.02 -16.62 5.72
CA VAL A 161 -9.74 -15.26 5.21
C VAL A 161 -11.02 -14.45 5.28
N VAL A 162 -11.02 -13.37 6.06
CA VAL A 162 -12.15 -12.45 6.23
C VAL A 162 -11.80 -11.12 5.58
N GLY A 163 -12.75 -10.49 4.87
CA GLY A 163 -12.57 -9.21 4.20
C GLY A 163 -13.49 -8.13 4.76
N VAL A 164 -12.95 -6.91 4.94
CA VAL A 164 -13.72 -5.69 5.24
C VAL A 164 -13.18 -4.52 4.44
N MET A 165 -14.03 -3.52 4.16
CA MET A 165 -13.63 -2.33 3.41
C MET A 165 -14.13 -1.04 4.06
N THR A 166 -13.63 0.10 3.59
CA THR A 166 -14.04 1.43 4.07
C THR A 166 -15.53 1.69 3.83
N ASP A 167 -16.18 2.36 4.77
CA ASP A 167 -17.57 2.87 4.65
C ASP A 167 -17.62 4.32 4.15
N GLN A 168 -16.47 4.93 3.88
CA GLN A 168 -16.37 6.32 3.48
C GLN A 168 -16.79 6.53 2.01
N LEU A 169 -18.08 6.71 1.76
CA LEU A 169 -18.65 6.91 0.41
C LEU A 169 -17.96 8.02 -0.39
N SER A 170 -17.37 9.02 0.26
CA SER A 170 -16.66 10.11 -0.44
C SER A 170 -15.42 9.64 -1.21
N THR A 171 -14.83 8.49 -0.87
CA THR A 171 -13.67 7.91 -1.56
C THR A 171 -14.05 7.15 -2.83
N PHE A 172 -15.32 6.76 -2.98
CA PHE A 172 -15.83 6.13 -4.18
C PHE A 172 -16.16 7.15 -5.26
N ARG A 173 -16.15 6.73 -6.52
CA ARG A 173 -16.65 7.57 -7.62
C ARG A 173 -18.12 7.92 -7.41
N LEU A 174 -18.46 9.17 -7.71
CA LEU A 174 -19.83 9.69 -7.53
C LEU A 174 -20.89 8.80 -8.21
N ALA A 175 -20.57 8.28 -9.40
CA ALA A 175 -21.52 7.47 -10.20
C ALA A 175 -21.93 6.16 -9.53
N VAL A 176 -21.08 5.56 -8.67
CA VAL A 176 -21.35 4.24 -8.07
C VAL A 176 -21.92 4.32 -6.66
N ARG A 177 -21.80 5.48 -5.99
CA ARG A 177 -22.26 5.67 -4.61
C ARG A 177 -23.74 5.32 -4.37
N PRO A 178 -24.68 5.63 -5.31
CA PRO A 178 -26.09 5.28 -5.11
C PRO A 178 -26.36 3.77 -5.01
N GLY A 179 -25.51 2.93 -5.63
CA GLY A 179 -25.63 1.47 -5.60
C GLY A 179 -25.00 0.80 -4.38
N LEU A 180 -24.32 1.55 -3.52
CA LEU A 180 -23.58 1.01 -2.38
C LEU A 180 -24.33 1.22 -1.06
N ASP A 181 -24.40 0.16 -0.26
CA ASP A 181 -24.78 0.18 1.14
C ASP A 181 -23.63 -0.41 1.96
N LEU A 182 -22.94 0.44 2.74
CA LEU A 182 -21.71 0.12 3.45
C LEU A 182 -21.93 0.24 4.95
N ALA A 183 -21.84 -0.89 5.66
CA ALA A 183 -21.82 -0.88 7.11
C ALA A 183 -20.46 -0.39 7.62
N ASN A 184 -20.45 0.30 8.77
CA ASN A 184 -19.19 0.72 9.39
C ASN A 184 -18.32 -0.52 9.69
N PRO A 185 -17.05 -0.57 9.24
CA PRO A 185 -16.21 -1.76 9.33
C PRO A 185 -15.94 -2.20 10.77
N VAL A 186 -15.81 -1.26 11.71
CA VAL A 186 -15.56 -1.57 13.12
C VAL A 186 -16.80 -2.18 13.79
N VAL A 187 -17.98 -1.61 13.53
CA VAL A 187 -19.25 -2.14 14.03
C VAL A 187 -19.48 -3.55 13.48
N TRP A 188 -19.30 -3.70 12.16
CA TRP A 188 -19.44 -4.98 11.51
C TRP A 188 -18.45 -6.03 12.06
N ALA A 189 -17.19 -5.64 12.29
CA ALA A 189 -16.18 -6.52 12.84
C ALA A 189 -16.52 -6.98 14.27
N LYS A 190 -17.00 -6.08 15.14
CA LYS A 190 -17.45 -6.41 16.51
C LYS A 190 -18.54 -7.48 16.51
N GLU A 191 -19.44 -7.44 15.55
CA GLU A 191 -20.56 -8.38 15.42
C GLU A 191 -20.15 -9.72 14.81
N ASN A 192 -19.20 -9.72 13.86
CA ASN A 192 -18.96 -10.87 13.00
C ASN A 192 -17.62 -11.59 13.25
N PHE A 193 -16.52 -10.89 13.62
CA PHE A 193 -15.23 -11.53 13.87
C PHE A 193 -15.29 -12.65 14.90
N PRO A 194 -16.03 -12.51 16.04
CA PRO A 194 -16.09 -13.58 17.02
C PRO A 194 -16.63 -14.91 16.46
N ALA A 195 -17.56 -14.85 15.51
CA ALA A 195 -18.11 -16.05 14.88
C ALA A 195 -17.24 -16.55 13.70
N LEU A 196 -16.72 -15.64 12.87
CA LEU A 196 -15.97 -15.98 11.66
C LEU A 196 -14.56 -16.48 11.97
N LEU A 197 -13.92 -15.96 13.04
CA LEU A 197 -12.54 -16.26 13.40
C LEU A 197 -12.42 -17.22 14.59
N LYS A 198 -13.56 -17.68 15.16
CA LYS A 198 -13.57 -18.68 16.23
C LYS A 198 -13.08 -20.03 15.69
N ASP A 199 -12.25 -20.68 16.49
CA ASP A 199 -11.75 -22.04 16.23
C ASP A 199 -11.06 -22.22 14.85
N THR A 200 -10.61 -21.13 14.24
CA THR A 200 -9.84 -21.18 12.99
C THR A 200 -8.37 -21.41 13.30
N GLY A 201 -7.76 -22.41 12.64
CA GLY A 201 -6.34 -22.71 12.84
C GLY A 201 -5.41 -21.57 12.41
N LEU A 202 -5.76 -20.86 11.33
CA LEU A 202 -4.99 -19.75 10.75
C LEU A 202 -5.94 -18.59 10.38
N PRO A 203 -6.21 -17.65 11.30
CA PRO A 203 -7.01 -16.47 11.01
C PRO A 203 -6.24 -15.47 10.16
N ILE A 204 -6.88 -14.99 9.08
CA ILE A 204 -6.36 -13.94 8.18
C ILE A 204 -7.45 -12.89 8.00
N VAL A 205 -7.09 -11.62 8.16
CA VAL A 205 -7.95 -10.48 7.88
C VAL A 205 -7.33 -9.65 6.77
N LEU A 206 -8.13 -9.32 5.75
CA LEU A 206 -7.84 -8.32 4.73
C LEU A 206 -8.71 -7.11 5.01
N SER A 207 -8.10 -5.98 5.33
CA SER A 207 -8.82 -4.76 5.75
C SER A 207 -8.50 -3.58 4.84
N HIS A 208 -9.41 -3.30 3.92
CA HIS A 208 -9.35 -2.07 3.13
C HIS A 208 -10.10 -0.90 3.81
N ALA A 209 -9.96 -0.80 5.14
CA ALA A 209 -10.65 0.21 5.94
C ALA A 209 -9.75 1.35 6.45
N GLY A 210 -8.44 1.19 6.31
CA GLY A 210 -7.41 2.12 6.77
C GLY A 210 -7.08 1.99 8.26
N ILE A 211 -5.90 2.48 8.64
CA ILE A 211 -5.28 2.30 9.97
C ILE A 211 -6.19 2.75 11.11
N ARG A 212 -7.01 3.79 10.89
CA ARG A 212 -7.92 4.30 11.92
C ARG A 212 -8.94 3.24 12.34
N ALA A 213 -9.59 2.61 11.37
CA ALA A 213 -10.53 1.52 11.62
C ALA A 213 -9.81 0.25 12.09
N ASP A 214 -8.65 -0.05 11.48
CA ASP A 214 -7.84 -1.22 11.85
C ASP A 214 -7.44 -1.20 13.33
N ARG A 215 -7.07 -0.04 13.88
CA ARG A 215 -6.74 0.10 15.31
C ARG A 215 -7.86 -0.33 16.24
N GLU A 216 -9.10 -0.12 15.83
CA GLU A 216 -10.27 -0.52 16.61
C GLU A 216 -10.63 -2.01 16.38
N MET A 217 -10.27 -2.57 15.21
CA MET A 217 -10.53 -3.98 14.87
C MET A 217 -9.44 -4.93 15.38
N LEU A 218 -8.18 -4.48 15.46
CA LEU A 218 -7.05 -5.30 15.92
C LEU A 218 -7.25 -5.97 17.29
N PRO A 219 -7.87 -5.33 18.31
CA PRO A 219 -8.17 -6.00 19.58
C PRO A 219 -9.23 -7.09 19.49
N LEU A 220 -9.97 -7.18 18.38
CA LEU A 220 -11.08 -8.12 18.19
C LEU A 220 -10.64 -9.45 17.55
N VAL A 221 -9.40 -9.52 17.04
CA VAL A 221 -8.92 -10.72 16.34
C VAL A 221 -8.19 -11.67 17.29
N PRO A 222 -8.21 -12.99 17.02
CA PRO A 222 -7.46 -13.97 17.80
C PRO A 222 -5.96 -13.73 17.78
N ALA A 223 -5.26 -14.26 18.78
CA ALA A 223 -3.80 -14.30 18.80
C ALA A 223 -3.25 -15.00 17.55
N GLY A 224 -2.09 -14.52 17.04
CA GLY A 224 -1.46 -15.11 15.86
C GLY A 224 -2.11 -14.74 14.52
N THR A 225 -3.16 -13.91 14.51
CA THR A 225 -3.80 -13.44 13.25
C THR A 225 -2.81 -12.75 12.33
N LEU A 226 -2.88 -13.06 11.04
CA LEU A 226 -2.27 -12.28 9.96
C LEU A 226 -3.27 -11.19 9.54
N PHE A 227 -2.96 -9.94 9.85
CA PHE A 227 -3.83 -8.79 9.54
C PHE A 227 -3.15 -7.90 8.50
N ALA A 228 -3.59 -7.97 7.26
CA ALA A 228 -3.18 -7.08 6.20
C ALA A 228 -4.14 -5.89 6.14
N GLY A 229 -3.59 -4.68 6.13
CA GLY A 229 -4.33 -3.44 5.92
C GLY A 229 -3.95 -2.77 4.60
N ALA A 230 -4.85 -1.92 4.09
CA ALA A 230 -4.68 -1.13 2.88
C ALA A 230 -5.41 0.23 2.99
N HIS A 231 -5.71 0.90 1.86
CA HIS A 231 -6.43 2.16 1.74
C HIS A 231 -5.60 3.43 2.01
N ASP A 232 -4.72 3.42 3.02
CA ASP A 232 -3.94 4.59 3.41
C ASP A 232 -2.64 4.79 2.59
N HIS A 233 -2.33 3.91 1.63
CA HIS A 233 -1.13 3.92 0.78
C HIS A 233 0.17 3.99 1.59
N VAL A 234 0.23 3.33 2.72
CA VAL A 234 1.40 3.31 3.59
C VAL A 234 2.10 1.96 3.55
N ARG A 235 3.38 1.93 3.90
CA ARG A 235 4.17 0.71 4.00
C ARG A 235 4.79 0.61 5.38
N PHE A 236 4.49 -0.47 6.11
CA PHE A 236 5.10 -0.80 7.40
C PHE A 236 4.71 -2.21 7.81
N THR A 237 5.43 -2.74 8.82
CA THR A 237 5.06 -3.97 9.54
C THR A 237 5.06 -3.70 11.05
N HIS A 238 4.16 -4.36 11.78
CA HIS A 238 4.11 -4.31 13.22
C HIS A 238 3.77 -5.69 13.79
N ARG A 239 4.39 -6.04 14.90
CA ARG A 239 4.13 -7.28 15.64
C ARG A 239 3.62 -6.97 17.03
N PHE A 240 2.43 -7.45 17.34
CA PHE A 240 1.90 -7.40 18.71
C PHE A 240 2.42 -8.56 19.56
N GLU A 241 2.42 -8.38 20.88
CA GLU A 241 2.80 -9.43 21.84
C GLU A 241 1.90 -10.68 21.73
N THR A 242 0.65 -10.50 21.34
CA THR A 242 -0.31 -11.57 21.05
C THR A 242 0.08 -12.43 19.83
N GLY A 243 1.15 -12.08 19.14
CA GLY A 243 1.57 -12.74 17.90
C GLY A 243 0.87 -12.24 16.64
N VAL A 244 -0.11 -11.35 16.76
CA VAL A 244 -0.75 -10.70 15.60
C VAL A 244 0.31 -9.98 14.76
N ARG A 245 0.30 -10.22 13.44
CA ARG A 245 1.11 -9.52 12.45
C ARG A 245 0.23 -8.53 11.72
N TYR A 246 0.46 -7.25 11.93
CA TYR A 246 -0.23 -6.17 11.25
C TYR A 246 0.72 -5.44 10.31
N PHE A 247 0.30 -5.23 9.06
CA PHE A 247 1.12 -4.57 8.06
C PHE A 247 0.26 -3.97 6.94
N HIS A 248 0.85 -3.02 6.24
CA HIS A 248 0.39 -2.50 4.96
C HIS A 248 1.49 -2.69 3.92
N SER A 249 1.16 -3.17 2.74
CA SER A 249 2.14 -3.52 1.68
C SER A 249 2.64 -2.30 0.88
N GLY A 250 2.11 -1.12 1.13
CA GLY A 250 2.32 0.06 0.28
C GLY A 250 1.29 0.12 -0.83
N SER A 251 1.56 0.86 -1.88
CA SER A 251 0.66 1.07 -3.01
C SER A 251 1.41 0.97 -4.35
N TRP A 252 0.66 0.97 -5.48
CA TRP A 252 1.22 0.97 -6.84
C TRP A 252 2.10 -0.23 -7.16
N MET A 253 1.94 -1.33 -6.42
CA MET A 253 2.77 -2.54 -6.54
C MET A 253 4.29 -2.26 -6.45
N GLU A 254 4.72 -1.16 -5.82
CA GLU A 254 6.16 -0.91 -5.59
C GLU A 254 6.77 -1.96 -4.64
N PHE A 255 5.93 -2.52 -3.77
CA PHE A 255 6.26 -3.59 -2.84
C PHE A 255 5.12 -4.61 -2.78
N TYR A 256 5.47 -5.82 -2.41
CA TYR A 256 4.52 -6.81 -1.90
C TYR A 256 4.98 -7.30 -0.52
N SER A 257 4.05 -7.81 0.27
CA SER A 257 4.38 -8.48 1.52
C SER A 257 4.40 -9.99 1.30
N LEU A 258 5.53 -10.63 1.62
CA LEU A 258 5.67 -12.08 1.61
C LEU A 258 5.48 -12.59 3.04
N ALA A 259 4.32 -13.20 3.30
CA ALA A 259 4.04 -13.84 4.58
C ALA A 259 4.41 -15.33 4.52
N LYS A 260 5.29 -15.74 5.42
CA LYS A 260 5.80 -17.11 5.55
C LYS A 260 5.17 -17.73 6.80
N LEU A 261 4.43 -18.82 6.63
CA LEU A 261 3.95 -19.61 7.76
C LEU A 261 5.11 -20.44 8.29
N ARG A 262 5.43 -20.26 9.56
CA ARG A 262 6.52 -20.95 10.26
C ARG A 262 5.95 -21.76 11.40
N ARG A 263 6.72 -22.76 11.82
CA ARG A 263 6.47 -23.52 13.05
C ARG A 263 7.60 -23.27 14.04
N ASP A 264 7.24 -22.90 15.26
CA ASP A 264 8.21 -22.73 16.35
C ASP A 264 8.67 -24.11 16.91
N PRO A 265 9.71 -24.16 17.74
CA PRO A 265 10.15 -25.41 18.37
C PRO A 265 9.11 -26.08 19.26
N GLY A 266 8.14 -25.33 19.77
CA GLY A 266 6.99 -25.82 20.54
C GLY A 266 5.87 -26.39 19.67
N GLY A 267 5.98 -26.29 18.34
CA GLY A 267 5.00 -26.78 17.38
C GLY A 267 3.90 -25.79 17.01
N SER A 268 3.90 -24.58 17.57
CA SER A 268 2.92 -23.53 17.29
C SER A 268 3.22 -22.82 15.97
N PHE A 269 2.18 -22.41 15.25
CA PHE A 269 2.34 -21.67 14.00
C PHE A 269 2.41 -20.17 14.26
N TYR A 270 3.24 -19.48 13.45
CA TYR A 270 3.32 -18.03 13.43
C TYR A 270 3.62 -17.53 12.02
N TRP A 271 3.27 -16.26 11.77
CA TRP A 271 3.59 -15.59 10.52
C TRP A 271 4.85 -14.75 10.65
N GLU A 272 5.77 -14.91 9.70
CA GLU A 272 6.87 -14.00 9.42
C GLU A 272 6.49 -13.19 8.19
N VAL A 273 6.58 -11.86 8.25
CA VAL A 273 6.22 -10.98 7.15
C VAL A 273 7.42 -10.16 6.73
N GLU A 274 7.77 -10.25 5.46
CA GLU A 274 8.82 -9.49 4.79
C GLU A 274 8.21 -8.61 3.72
N GLN A 275 8.66 -7.35 3.61
CA GLN A 275 8.26 -6.44 2.55
C GLN A 275 9.33 -6.42 1.47
N VAL A 276 8.97 -6.90 0.29
CA VAL A 276 9.88 -7.10 -0.83
C VAL A 276 9.58 -6.06 -1.92
N PRO A 277 10.59 -5.30 -2.39
CA PRO A 277 10.38 -4.41 -3.52
C PRO A 277 10.12 -5.19 -4.81
N LEU A 278 9.22 -4.70 -5.63
CA LEU A 278 8.98 -5.23 -6.97
C LEU A 278 9.63 -4.30 -8.00
N ASP A 279 10.58 -4.83 -8.75
CA ASP A 279 11.31 -4.06 -9.76
C ASP A 279 10.54 -4.04 -11.09
N ALA A 280 9.99 -2.89 -11.46
CA ALA A 280 9.29 -2.67 -12.72
C ALA A 280 10.18 -2.89 -13.97
N GLN A 281 11.51 -2.87 -13.81
CA GLN A 281 12.45 -3.11 -14.90
C GLN A 281 12.91 -4.57 -15.01
N ALA A 282 12.51 -5.41 -14.05
CA ALA A 282 12.79 -6.84 -14.10
C ALA A 282 12.08 -7.51 -15.29
N PRO A 283 12.65 -8.56 -15.86
CA PRO A 283 11.98 -9.35 -16.90
C PRO A 283 10.61 -9.85 -16.41
N GLY A 284 9.55 -9.46 -17.11
CA GLY A 284 8.18 -9.82 -16.77
C GLY A 284 7.65 -11.03 -17.56
N ASP A 285 6.42 -11.44 -17.26
CA ASP A 285 5.68 -12.43 -18.05
C ASP A 285 5.53 -11.92 -19.50
N PRO A 286 6.00 -12.69 -20.51
CA PRO A 286 6.03 -12.21 -21.90
C PRO A 286 4.64 -11.91 -22.48
N ALA A 287 3.61 -12.68 -22.09
CA ALA A 287 2.25 -12.49 -22.59
C ALA A 287 1.64 -11.21 -22.04
N LEU A 288 1.84 -10.91 -20.74
CA LEU A 288 1.38 -9.68 -20.13
C LEU A 288 2.19 -8.47 -20.62
N THR A 289 3.50 -8.59 -20.79
CA THR A 289 4.32 -7.54 -21.40
C THR A 289 3.79 -7.15 -22.79
N ALA A 290 3.51 -8.13 -23.64
CA ALA A 290 2.95 -7.90 -24.97
C ALA A 290 1.53 -7.31 -24.89
N LEU A 291 0.68 -7.75 -23.95
CA LEU A 291 -0.65 -7.21 -23.74
C LEU A 291 -0.59 -5.74 -23.33
N VAL A 292 0.20 -5.41 -22.31
CA VAL A 292 0.38 -4.03 -21.83
C VAL A 292 0.84 -3.11 -22.97
N GLY A 293 1.82 -3.55 -23.77
CA GLY A 293 2.31 -2.81 -24.93
C GLY A 293 1.21 -2.54 -25.96
N ARG A 294 0.43 -3.55 -26.32
CA ARG A 294 -0.67 -3.41 -27.31
C ARG A 294 -1.76 -2.45 -26.78
N VAL A 295 -2.23 -2.67 -25.55
CA VAL A 295 -3.32 -1.88 -24.98
C VAL A 295 -2.89 -0.42 -24.79
N ARG A 296 -1.65 -0.17 -24.39
CA ARG A 296 -1.10 1.20 -24.36
C ARG A 296 -1.06 1.83 -25.75
N ALA A 297 -0.57 1.11 -26.76
CA ALA A 297 -0.52 1.61 -28.13
C ALA A 297 -1.91 1.93 -28.69
N GLU A 298 -2.92 1.15 -28.35
CA GLU A 298 -4.31 1.34 -28.79
C GLU A 298 -4.99 2.53 -28.09
N HIS A 299 -4.74 2.71 -26.79
CA HIS A 299 -5.52 3.63 -25.96
C HIS A 299 -4.80 4.94 -25.59
N LEU A 300 -3.48 5.08 -25.84
CA LEU A 300 -2.77 6.32 -25.63
C LEU A 300 -2.87 7.23 -26.86
N THR A 301 -3.06 8.51 -26.61
CA THR A 301 -3.07 9.56 -27.63
C THR A 301 -1.79 10.40 -27.56
N PRO A 302 -1.46 11.18 -28.61
CA PRO A 302 -0.33 12.12 -28.56
C PRO A 302 -0.40 13.11 -27.37
N LYS A 303 -1.61 13.44 -26.90
CA LYS A 303 -1.78 14.29 -25.71
C LYS A 303 -1.31 13.58 -24.43
N ASP A 304 -1.55 12.29 -24.30
CA ASP A 304 -1.18 11.51 -23.11
C ASP A 304 0.34 11.29 -23.04
N THR A 305 0.99 11.18 -24.21
CA THR A 305 2.44 10.97 -24.34
C THR A 305 3.23 12.27 -24.52
N ALA A 306 2.56 13.43 -24.56
CA ALA A 306 3.22 14.73 -24.66
C ALA A 306 4.16 14.95 -23.48
N VAL A 307 5.38 15.39 -23.74
CA VAL A 307 6.38 15.74 -22.71
C VAL A 307 5.96 17.02 -22.01
N VAL A 308 5.74 16.93 -20.69
CA VAL A 308 5.32 18.05 -19.84
C VAL A 308 6.44 18.58 -18.95
N GLY A 309 7.55 17.85 -18.84
CA GLY A 309 8.71 18.26 -18.07
C GLY A 309 9.91 17.35 -18.30
N ARG A 310 11.03 17.69 -17.67
CA ARG A 310 12.25 16.88 -17.69
C ARG A 310 12.91 16.89 -16.32
N LEU A 311 13.35 15.73 -15.86
CA LEU A 311 14.03 15.56 -14.57
C LEU A 311 15.46 15.02 -14.79
N PRO A 312 16.46 15.53 -14.05
CA PRO A 312 17.83 15.03 -14.14
C PRO A 312 17.99 13.62 -13.56
N ARG A 313 17.10 13.23 -12.66
CA ARG A 313 17.01 11.91 -12.04
C ARG A 313 15.57 11.53 -11.74
N ALA A 314 15.32 10.25 -11.51
CA ALA A 314 14.03 9.80 -11.01
C ALA A 314 13.72 10.40 -9.62
N LEU A 315 12.46 10.70 -9.37
CA LEU A 315 11.97 11.14 -8.06
C LEU A 315 11.06 10.04 -7.49
N PRO A 316 11.45 9.40 -6.40
CA PRO A 316 10.54 8.57 -5.61
C PRO A 316 9.31 9.37 -5.17
N VAL A 317 8.19 8.70 -4.91
CA VAL A 317 6.91 9.34 -4.54
C VAL A 317 7.07 10.41 -3.46
N ALA A 318 7.77 10.08 -2.37
CA ALA A 318 7.96 11.02 -1.26
C ALA A 318 8.71 12.30 -1.65
N GLU A 319 9.66 12.21 -2.58
CA GLU A 319 10.39 13.38 -3.08
C GLU A 319 9.52 14.19 -4.04
N ALA A 320 8.82 13.53 -4.95
CA ALA A 320 7.89 14.19 -5.88
C ALA A 320 6.77 14.90 -5.11
N ALA A 321 6.25 14.28 -4.05
CA ALA A 321 5.22 14.85 -3.20
C ALA A 321 5.71 16.09 -2.42
N ARG A 322 6.92 16.04 -1.85
CA ARG A 322 7.52 17.23 -1.20
C ARG A 322 7.83 18.34 -2.19
N PHE A 323 8.25 18.00 -3.39
CA PHE A 323 8.41 18.98 -4.47
C PHE A 323 7.08 19.66 -4.82
N ALA A 324 6.01 18.87 -4.95
CA ALA A 324 4.66 19.40 -5.20
C ALA A 324 4.17 20.30 -4.06
N ALA A 325 4.39 19.89 -2.81
CA ALA A 325 4.05 20.71 -1.63
C ALA A 325 4.84 22.04 -1.62
N ALA A 326 6.14 22.03 -1.95
CA ALA A 326 6.95 23.25 -2.05
C ALA A 326 6.45 24.17 -3.17
N ALA A 327 6.06 23.61 -4.31
CA ALA A 327 5.48 24.36 -5.41
C ALA A 327 4.15 25.03 -5.02
N VAL A 328 3.29 24.32 -4.32
CA VAL A 328 2.03 24.84 -3.81
C VAL A 328 2.26 25.92 -2.76
N ALA A 329 3.17 25.72 -1.80
CA ALA A 329 3.50 26.74 -0.80
C ALA A 329 3.91 28.05 -1.47
N ARG A 330 4.82 28.00 -2.43
CA ARG A 330 5.30 29.16 -3.21
C ARG A 330 4.18 29.83 -3.99
N ALA A 331 3.40 29.05 -4.76
CA ALA A 331 2.34 29.59 -5.61
C ALA A 331 1.21 30.25 -4.79
N ALA A 332 0.90 29.72 -3.59
CA ALA A 332 -0.13 30.24 -2.70
C ALA A 332 0.36 31.34 -1.75
N GLY A 333 1.66 31.70 -1.77
CA GLY A 333 2.27 32.63 -0.82
C GLY A 333 2.13 32.14 0.62
N ALA A 334 2.23 30.84 0.84
CA ALA A 334 2.16 30.20 2.14
C ALA A 334 3.55 29.84 2.67
N ASP A 335 3.72 29.86 3.99
CA ASP A 335 4.98 29.47 4.63
C ASP A 335 5.21 27.96 4.47
N THR A 336 4.16 27.15 4.54
CA THR A 336 4.21 25.68 4.44
C THR A 336 2.97 25.16 3.72
N ALA A 337 3.14 24.10 2.89
CA ALA A 337 2.00 23.38 2.34
C ALA A 337 1.98 21.93 2.81
N PHE A 338 0.79 21.38 2.97
CA PHE A 338 0.49 20.01 3.38
C PHE A 338 -0.41 19.37 2.32
N ILE A 339 0.04 18.27 1.71
CA ILE A 339 -0.72 17.54 0.69
C ILE A 339 -0.83 16.08 1.11
N GLY A 340 -2.06 15.56 1.16
CA GLY A 340 -2.32 14.18 1.57
C GLY A 340 -1.54 13.16 0.72
N ASN A 341 -0.98 12.14 1.36
CA ASN A 341 -0.14 11.14 0.71
C ASN A 341 -0.88 10.39 -0.41
N THR A 342 -2.17 10.13 -0.25
CA THR A 342 -3.01 9.46 -1.26
C THR A 342 -3.28 10.31 -2.51
N THR A 343 -2.89 11.60 -2.50
CA THR A 343 -2.88 12.45 -3.71
C THR A 343 -1.83 11.98 -4.71
N PHE A 344 -0.81 11.28 -4.26
CA PHE A 344 0.32 10.84 -5.06
C PHE A 344 0.22 9.34 -5.35
N GLY A 345 0.52 8.99 -6.59
CA GLY A 345 0.61 7.61 -7.06
C GLY A 345 2.04 7.14 -7.17
N GLY A 346 2.50 6.85 -8.38
CA GLY A 346 3.88 6.48 -8.65
C GLY A 346 4.88 7.64 -8.55
N GLY A 347 6.17 7.31 -8.50
CA GLY A 347 7.24 8.30 -8.65
C GLY A 347 7.31 8.87 -10.06
N LEU A 348 8.26 9.74 -10.30
CA LEU A 348 8.53 10.34 -11.62
C LEU A 348 9.83 9.78 -12.21
N PRO A 349 9.88 9.43 -13.51
CA PRO A 349 11.08 8.90 -14.15
C PRO A 349 12.15 9.97 -14.33
N ALA A 350 13.40 9.54 -14.54
CA ALA A 350 14.46 10.39 -15.04
C ALA A 350 14.23 10.70 -16.54
N GLY A 351 14.76 11.84 -17.00
CA GLY A 351 14.62 12.26 -18.40
C GLY A 351 13.30 12.97 -18.67
N ASN A 352 12.70 12.71 -19.82
CA ASN A 352 11.42 13.30 -20.21
C ASN A 352 10.28 12.70 -19.37
N VAL A 353 9.46 13.57 -18.82
CA VAL A 353 8.23 13.21 -18.11
C VAL A 353 7.04 13.50 -19.02
N THR A 354 6.28 12.49 -19.33
CA THR A 354 5.08 12.60 -20.16
C THR A 354 3.86 13.00 -19.32
N GLN A 355 2.79 13.41 -20.02
CA GLN A 355 1.51 13.78 -19.36
C GLN A 355 0.96 12.64 -18.51
N ILE A 356 0.98 11.39 -19.03
CA ILE A 356 0.45 10.25 -18.32
C ILE A 356 1.27 9.93 -17.05
N GLU A 357 2.60 10.04 -17.09
CA GLU A 357 3.47 9.85 -15.93
C GLU A 357 3.27 10.95 -14.89
N PHE A 358 3.08 12.18 -15.34
CA PHE A 358 2.72 13.28 -14.44
C PHE A 358 1.38 13.05 -13.77
N ASP A 359 0.36 12.62 -14.53
CA ASP A 359 -0.98 12.35 -14.00
C ASP A 359 -1.01 11.11 -13.10
N ALA A 360 -0.16 10.13 -13.31
CA ALA A 360 0.04 8.99 -12.42
C ALA A 360 0.72 9.39 -11.09
N CYS A 361 1.65 10.35 -11.14
CA CYS A 361 2.30 10.85 -9.94
C CYS A 361 1.38 11.79 -9.14
N VAL A 362 0.81 12.82 -9.78
CA VAL A 362 -0.14 13.75 -9.16
C VAL A 362 -1.54 13.39 -9.63
N ARG A 363 -2.20 12.46 -8.92
CA ARG A 363 -3.45 11.80 -9.36
C ARG A 363 -4.60 12.78 -9.55
N PHE A 364 -4.76 13.70 -8.60
CA PHE A 364 -5.88 14.62 -8.55
C PHE A 364 -5.46 16.05 -8.88
N ASP A 365 -6.41 16.85 -9.33
CA ASP A 365 -6.25 18.29 -9.50
C ASP A 365 -7.41 18.98 -8.80
N GLY A 366 -7.19 20.21 -8.34
CA GLY A 366 -8.21 20.99 -7.68
C GLY A 366 -7.68 22.31 -7.15
N PRO A 367 -8.56 23.16 -6.60
CA PRO A 367 -8.16 24.42 -5.99
C PRO A 367 -7.32 24.17 -4.74
N ILE A 368 -6.48 25.14 -4.43
CA ILE A 368 -5.69 25.19 -3.20
C ILE A 368 -6.44 26.04 -2.17
N PHE A 369 -6.38 25.60 -0.93
CA PHE A 369 -6.94 26.30 0.23
C PHE A 369 -5.83 26.76 1.14
N THR A 370 -6.02 27.92 1.79
CA THR A 370 -5.07 28.47 2.75
C THR A 370 -5.76 28.73 4.09
N ALA A 371 -4.99 28.61 5.17
CA ALA A 371 -5.40 28.96 6.52
C ALA A 371 -4.23 29.57 7.28
N THR A 372 -4.49 30.16 8.44
CA THR A 372 -3.46 30.67 9.34
C THR A 372 -3.43 29.85 10.63
N VAL A 373 -2.23 29.56 11.12
CA VAL A 373 -2.01 28.83 12.36
C VAL A 373 -0.92 29.48 13.19
N ARG A 374 -0.96 29.32 14.53
CA ARG A 374 0.16 29.72 15.39
C ARG A 374 1.34 28.76 15.24
N GLY A 375 2.56 29.24 15.49
CA GLY A 375 3.78 28.46 15.34
C GLY A 375 3.80 27.20 16.20
N ALA A 376 3.26 27.22 17.41
CA ALA A 376 3.10 26.04 18.24
C ALA A 376 2.28 24.95 17.51
N ARG A 377 1.14 25.32 16.90
CA ARG A 377 0.31 24.40 16.14
C ARG A 377 1.00 23.92 14.85
N LEU A 378 1.69 24.81 14.16
CA LEU A 378 2.45 24.45 12.95
C LEU A 378 3.51 23.39 13.25
N ARG A 379 4.21 23.50 14.39
CA ARG A 379 5.19 22.49 14.86
C ARG A 379 4.57 21.11 15.02
N GLU A 380 3.37 21.02 15.61
CA GLU A 380 2.63 19.76 15.75
C GLU A 380 2.27 19.16 14.39
N LEU A 381 1.78 19.99 13.45
CA LEU A 381 1.41 19.56 12.11
C LEU A 381 2.61 19.04 11.33
N VAL A 382 3.75 19.72 11.40
CA VAL A 382 5.00 19.29 10.76
C VAL A 382 5.52 17.99 11.38
N ALA A 383 5.43 17.84 12.70
CA ALA A 383 5.83 16.61 13.38
C ALA A 383 4.98 15.38 12.99
N ALA A 384 3.74 15.60 12.55
CA ALA A 384 2.83 14.56 12.06
C ALA A 384 2.95 14.31 10.54
N ALA A 385 3.66 15.17 9.82
CA ALA A 385 3.84 15.08 8.38
C ALA A 385 5.05 14.20 7.99
N ASN A 386 5.19 13.92 6.70
CA ASN A 386 6.35 13.23 6.10
C ASN A 386 6.69 11.88 6.76
N LEU A 387 5.69 11.11 7.14
CA LEU A 387 5.88 9.79 7.77
C LEU A 387 6.46 8.79 6.77
N GLY A 388 7.69 8.33 6.99
CA GLY A 388 8.31 7.27 6.21
C GLY A 388 7.92 5.86 6.68
N PRO A 389 8.37 4.83 5.96
CA PRO A 389 8.10 3.43 6.32
C PRO A 389 8.61 3.04 7.72
N GLU A 390 9.68 3.69 8.17
CA GLU A 390 10.35 3.50 9.47
C GLU A 390 9.56 4.08 10.65
N ALA A 391 8.56 4.94 10.38
CA ALA A 391 7.75 5.52 11.45
C ALA A 391 7.03 4.40 12.23
N PRO A 392 7.12 4.37 13.57
CA PRO A 392 6.52 3.33 14.38
C PRO A 392 4.99 3.38 14.30
N PHE A 393 4.34 2.23 14.52
CA PHE A 393 2.89 2.09 14.43
C PHE A 393 2.15 3.08 15.32
N GLU A 394 2.68 3.40 16.51
CA GLU A 394 2.09 4.33 17.48
C GLU A 394 1.91 5.75 16.93
N ARG A 395 2.77 6.16 15.99
CA ARG A 395 2.69 7.47 15.32
C ARG A 395 1.71 7.50 14.15
N ARG A 396 1.32 6.34 13.60
CA ARG A 396 0.44 6.26 12.44
C ARG A 396 -1.01 6.45 12.86
N ARG A 397 -1.71 7.33 12.16
CA ARG A 397 -3.14 7.65 12.41
C ARG A 397 -4.04 7.41 11.19
N GLY A 398 -3.49 6.83 10.13
CA GLY A 398 -4.11 6.69 8.81
C GLY A 398 -3.30 7.43 7.77
N GLU A 399 -3.96 7.98 6.77
CA GLU A 399 -3.35 8.90 5.82
C GLU A 399 -2.59 10.02 6.53
N PHE A 400 -1.51 10.46 5.93
CA PHE A 400 -0.69 11.57 6.42
C PHE A 400 -0.48 12.61 5.32
N SER A 401 0.14 13.75 5.64
CA SER A 401 0.50 14.75 4.63
C SER A 401 1.99 14.77 4.36
N PHE A 402 2.37 14.92 3.09
CA PHE A 402 3.68 15.45 2.74
C PHE A 402 3.68 16.95 2.94
N ALA A 403 4.70 17.46 3.65
CA ALA A 403 4.86 18.88 3.94
C ALA A 403 6.17 19.41 3.38
N ALA A 404 6.13 20.63 2.86
CA ALA A 404 7.31 21.37 2.42
C ALA A 404 7.08 22.89 2.57
N GLY A 405 8.18 23.65 2.52
CA GLY A 405 8.26 25.05 2.84
C GLY A 405 9.06 25.24 4.12
N GLN A 406 8.66 26.16 4.99
CA GLN A 406 9.26 26.33 6.30
C GLN A 406 8.84 25.16 7.21
N LEU A 407 9.78 24.31 7.62
CA LEU A 407 9.53 23.13 8.46
C LEU A 407 10.19 23.21 9.84
N GLU A 408 10.95 24.29 10.11
CA GLU A 408 11.72 24.49 11.34
C GLU A 408 11.68 25.94 11.79
N ASN A 409 12.17 26.19 12.99
CA ASN A 409 12.36 27.53 13.57
C ASN A 409 11.06 28.34 13.70
N PHE A 410 9.97 27.68 14.14
CA PHE A 410 8.71 28.35 14.41
C PHE A 410 8.76 29.07 15.75
N ALA A 411 8.44 30.38 15.75
CA ALA A 411 8.13 31.12 16.96
C ALA A 411 6.68 30.81 17.34
N ASP A 412 6.44 30.30 18.56
CA ASP A 412 5.15 29.75 18.98
C ASP A 412 4.00 30.75 18.86
N GLU A 413 4.28 32.02 19.17
CA GLU A 413 3.29 33.07 19.12
C GLU A 413 3.10 33.71 17.75
N LYS A 414 4.00 33.47 16.80
CA LYS A 414 3.90 34.01 15.45
C LYS A 414 2.83 33.25 14.66
N THR A 415 2.13 33.96 13.80
CA THR A 415 1.16 33.39 12.86
C THR A 415 1.84 33.03 11.53
N TYR A 416 1.53 31.85 11.01
CA TYR A 416 2.02 31.32 9.74
C TYR A 416 0.86 30.99 8.82
N ARG A 417 1.03 31.22 7.53
CA ARG A 417 0.08 30.84 6.50
C ARG A 417 0.41 29.44 5.99
N ILE A 418 -0.56 28.56 6.02
CA ILE A 418 -0.43 27.20 5.49
C ILE A 418 -1.35 26.97 4.30
N ALA A 419 -0.99 26.02 3.42
CA ALA A 419 -1.78 25.68 2.25
C ALA A 419 -2.04 24.14 2.19
N THR A 420 -3.17 23.77 1.59
CA THR A 420 -3.53 22.38 1.32
C THR A 420 -4.43 22.29 0.09
N THR A 421 -4.73 21.05 -0.36
CA THR A 421 -5.70 20.77 -1.41
C THR A 421 -7.14 20.91 -0.88
N ASP A 422 -8.12 20.94 -1.78
CA ASP A 422 -9.55 20.92 -1.42
C ASP A 422 -9.91 19.66 -0.60
N TRP A 423 -9.31 18.51 -0.92
CA TRP A 423 -9.47 17.28 -0.15
C TRP A 423 -8.96 17.44 1.29
N GLY A 424 -7.76 18.00 1.47
CA GLY A 424 -7.19 18.26 2.78
C GLY A 424 -8.05 19.24 3.60
N ALA A 425 -8.55 20.30 2.97
CA ALA A 425 -9.42 21.28 3.62
C ALA A 425 -10.78 20.67 4.03
N LYS A 426 -11.40 19.85 3.17
CA LYS A 426 -12.66 19.15 3.47
C LYS A 426 -12.52 18.08 4.55
N ASN A 427 -11.35 17.46 4.65
CA ASN A 427 -11.02 16.41 5.62
C ASN A 427 -10.11 16.94 6.75
N THR A 428 -10.35 18.19 7.21
CA THR A 428 -9.47 18.90 8.15
C THR A 428 -9.18 18.11 9.43
N ALA A 429 -10.19 17.46 10.02
CA ALA A 429 -10.00 16.65 11.24
C ALA A 429 -9.06 15.46 11.02
N ARG A 430 -9.06 14.86 9.81
CA ARG A 430 -8.19 13.73 9.46
C ARG A 430 -6.72 14.16 9.38
N TYR A 431 -6.43 15.25 8.67
CA TYR A 431 -5.06 15.68 8.37
C TYR A 431 -4.50 16.67 9.39
N PHE A 432 -5.35 17.50 9.97
CA PHE A 432 -4.94 18.63 10.81
C PHE A 432 -5.44 18.53 12.26
N GLY A 433 -6.33 17.56 12.55
CA GLY A 433 -6.90 17.37 13.89
C GLY A 433 -7.82 18.51 14.32
N GLU A 434 -8.13 18.53 15.62
CA GLU A 434 -8.98 19.57 16.23
C GLU A 434 -8.14 20.61 17.01
N PRO A 435 -8.59 21.88 17.08
CA PRO A 435 -9.80 22.42 16.45
C PRO A 435 -9.66 22.54 14.93
N ALA A 436 -10.79 22.48 14.22
CA ALA A 436 -10.84 22.62 12.77
C ALA A 436 -10.27 23.98 12.33
N LEU A 437 -9.54 23.97 11.22
CA LEU A 437 -8.94 25.18 10.65
C LEU A 437 -9.93 25.89 9.73
N ALA A 438 -9.91 27.23 9.75
CA ALA A 438 -10.72 28.08 8.88
C ALA A 438 -10.05 28.21 7.50
N TRP A 439 -10.37 27.30 6.60
CA TRP A 439 -9.82 27.25 5.24
C TRP A 439 -10.52 28.27 4.32
N GLN A 440 -9.73 28.92 3.48
CA GLN A 440 -10.18 29.82 2.43
C GLN A 440 -9.61 29.35 1.10
N GLU A 441 -10.47 29.23 0.08
CA GLU A 441 -10.02 28.88 -1.27
C GLU A 441 -9.13 29.97 -1.84
N HIS A 442 -7.99 29.57 -2.40
CA HIS A 442 -7.11 30.50 -3.11
C HIS A 442 -7.68 30.80 -4.49
N PRO A 443 -7.82 32.10 -4.88
CA PRO A 443 -8.62 32.49 -6.04
C PRO A 443 -8.12 31.92 -7.38
N THR A 444 -6.84 31.59 -7.51
CA THR A 444 -6.22 31.27 -8.80
C THR A 444 -5.34 30.02 -8.80
N VAL A 445 -4.87 29.54 -7.63
CA VAL A 445 -3.93 28.43 -7.55
C VAL A 445 -4.63 27.09 -7.62
N LYS A 446 -4.17 26.24 -8.55
CA LYS A 446 -4.55 24.83 -8.66
C LYS A 446 -3.33 23.94 -8.52
N LEU A 447 -3.49 22.72 -7.98
CA LEU A 447 -2.40 21.81 -7.66
C LEU A 447 -1.49 21.53 -8.86
N LYS A 448 -2.05 20.93 -9.93
CA LYS A 448 -1.24 20.54 -11.10
C LYS A 448 -0.60 21.74 -11.81
N ALA A 449 -1.28 22.87 -11.86
CA ALA A 449 -0.73 24.09 -12.45
C ALA A 449 0.46 24.63 -11.65
N ALA A 450 0.38 24.64 -10.31
CA ALA A 450 1.49 25.05 -9.45
C ALA A 450 2.73 24.16 -9.62
N VAL A 451 2.52 22.82 -9.67
CA VAL A 451 3.63 21.86 -9.87
C VAL A 451 4.29 22.04 -11.23
N ARG A 452 3.52 22.23 -12.31
CA ARG A 452 4.06 22.46 -13.65
C ARG A 452 4.84 23.77 -13.77
N ALA A 453 4.33 24.84 -13.17
CA ALA A 453 5.03 26.14 -13.16
C ALA A 453 6.40 26.01 -12.48
N ALA A 454 6.46 25.33 -11.32
CA ALA A 454 7.70 25.09 -10.61
C ALA A 454 8.73 24.28 -11.42
N TRP A 455 8.28 23.34 -12.28
CA TRP A 455 9.17 22.61 -13.17
C TRP A 455 9.75 23.48 -14.29
N SER A 456 8.96 24.41 -14.82
CA SER A 456 9.42 25.34 -15.86
C SER A 456 10.49 26.30 -15.34
N GLU A 457 10.40 26.68 -14.07
CA GLU A 457 11.36 27.57 -13.40
C GLU A 457 12.65 26.82 -12.99
N ALA A 458 12.59 25.52 -12.74
CA ALA A 458 13.74 24.71 -12.36
C ALA A 458 14.62 24.26 -13.56
N ARG A 459 14.40 24.81 -14.75
CA ARG A 459 15.31 24.58 -15.89
C ARG A 459 16.61 25.34 -15.66
N PRO A 460 17.78 24.65 -15.78
CA PRO A 460 19.09 25.31 -15.69
C PRO A 460 19.32 26.31 -16.82
#